data_3a38aa149252f337afae34d7b4bf347b
#
_entry.id   3a38aa149252f337afae34d7b4bf347b
#
_cell.length_a   1.000
_cell.length_b   1.000
_cell.length_c   1.000
_cell.angle_alpha   90.00
_cell.angle_beta   90.00
_cell.angle_gamma   90.00
#
_symmetry.space_group_name_H-M   'P 1'
#
loop_
_entity.id
_entity.type
_entity.pdbx_description
1 polymer ?
#
loop_
_entity_poly.entity_id
_entity_poly.type
_entity_poly.pdbx_seq_one_letter_code
_entity_poly.pdbx_strand_id
1 'polypeptide(L)'
;MTTTSRQTPLHPVYVIGGGPGGLAVAASLRERGVRAVVLEKSDAVGASWRTHYDRLRLHTTRRLSGLPGLRIPRSFGRWVARADVVRYLEKYAEKHKLEIVTGVEVFRIDRAGAEWVLHATGGRRLTGSAVVVATGYNHTPRLPEWPGLDAYKGGLSHAREYRNPKPYAGKDVLVVGAGNTGAEIAADLAEGGAGRVRLAVRTVPHIVRRTTLGWPAQRSGILVRRLPTAVVDRLGEVIRRCFLPDLSAHGLPRPEKGLATRQREGAVPVQDVGLIEAVRAGKVEVVAAVEAFEDGEVLLADGTRIAPDAVIAATGYRRALEPLLGHLDGVLDGNGRPVVHGARCPREAPGLYFQGFTNPISGMLRELAIDAEKIARRIARGISRGR
;
A
#
# COMPACT_ATOMS: atom_id res chain seq x y z
N MET A 1 40.74 -13.09 41.01
CA MET A 1 40.37 -11.90 40.24
C MET A 1 39.43 -12.36 39.11
N THR A 2 38.11 -12.28 39.36
CA THR A 2 37.07 -12.67 38.38
C THR A 2 36.83 -11.49 37.44
N THR A 3 37.34 -11.58 36.24
CA THR A 3 37.10 -10.60 35.17
C THR A 3 35.62 -10.73 34.73
N THR A 4 34.76 -9.89 35.27
CA THR A 4 33.39 -9.74 34.78
C THR A 4 33.48 -9.17 33.36
N SER A 5 33.27 -10.02 32.34
CA SER A 5 33.16 -9.54 30.97
C SER A 5 31.91 -8.65 30.92
N ARG A 6 32.11 -7.35 30.82
CA ARG A 6 31.04 -6.39 30.50
C ARG A 6 30.49 -6.79 29.13
N GLN A 7 29.36 -7.48 29.12
CA GLN A 7 28.61 -7.69 27.88
C GLN A 7 28.30 -6.30 27.31
N THR A 8 28.85 -5.99 26.16
CA THR A 8 28.50 -4.79 25.40
C THR A 8 26.98 -4.82 25.18
N PRO A 9 26.24 -3.75 25.53
CA PRO A 9 24.80 -3.75 25.32
C PRO A 9 24.51 -3.97 23.82
N LEU A 10 23.70 -4.96 23.54
CA LEU A 10 23.33 -5.28 22.15
C LEU A 10 22.66 -4.06 21.54
N HIS A 11 23.13 -3.62 20.38
CA HIS A 11 22.51 -2.54 19.63
C HIS A 11 21.04 -2.86 19.33
N PRO A 12 20.11 -1.88 19.34
CA PRO A 12 18.69 -2.12 19.12
C PRO A 12 18.45 -2.64 17.69
N VAL A 13 17.27 -3.23 17.50
CA VAL A 13 16.73 -3.47 16.16
C VAL A 13 16.07 -2.19 15.68
N TYR A 14 16.48 -1.68 14.52
CA TYR A 14 15.81 -0.54 13.92
C TYR A 14 14.68 -0.99 12.98
N VAL A 15 13.51 -0.37 13.14
CA VAL A 15 12.35 -0.56 12.27
C VAL A 15 12.10 0.74 11.54
N ILE A 16 12.19 0.75 10.21
CA ILE A 16 12.06 1.95 9.40
C ILE A 16 10.63 2.07 8.89
N GLY A 17 9.90 3.04 9.41
CA GLY A 17 8.51 3.35 9.09
C GLY A 17 7.54 3.06 10.23
N GLY A 18 6.80 4.08 10.67
CA GLY A 18 5.78 4.07 11.72
C GLY A 18 4.37 3.71 11.23
N GLY A 19 4.27 2.98 10.12
CA GLY A 19 3.02 2.43 9.59
C GLY A 19 2.62 1.12 10.30
N PRO A 20 1.49 0.50 9.91
CA PRO A 20 0.97 -0.71 10.56
C PRO A 20 1.99 -1.87 10.54
N GLY A 21 2.81 -1.99 9.49
CA GLY A 21 3.84 -3.03 9.39
C GLY A 21 4.95 -2.85 10.41
N GLY A 22 5.50 -1.64 10.51
CA GLY A 22 6.59 -1.34 11.45
C GLY A 22 6.14 -1.42 12.90
N LEU A 23 4.96 -0.87 13.22
CA LEU A 23 4.40 -0.95 14.57
C LEU A 23 4.16 -2.41 14.99
N ALA A 24 3.64 -3.25 14.08
CA ALA A 24 3.41 -4.66 14.36
C ALA A 24 4.72 -5.42 14.65
N VAL A 25 5.78 -5.14 13.87
CA VAL A 25 7.11 -5.75 14.11
C VAL A 25 7.70 -5.29 15.43
N ALA A 26 7.67 -3.99 15.71
CA ALA A 26 8.21 -3.43 16.94
C ALA A 26 7.50 -4.01 18.19
N ALA A 27 6.16 -4.11 18.15
CA ALA A 27 5.39 -4.74 19.23
C ALA A 27 5.77 -6.21 19.41
N SER A 28 5.86 -6.96 18.31
CA SER A 28 6.21 -8.39 18.36
C SER A 28 7.64 -8.65 18.83
N LEU A 29 8.58 -7.73 18.56
CA LEU A 29 9.94 -7.77 19.10
C LEU A 29 9.94 -7.50 20.59
N ARG A 30 9.23 -6.45 21.04
CA ARG A 30 9.11 -6.08 22.45
C ARG A 30 8.53 -7.21 23.31
N GLU A 31 7.48 -7.90 22.82
CA GLU A 31 6.89 -9.07 23.48
C GLU A 31 7.90 -10.21 23.68
N ARG A 32 9.00 -10.21 22.92
CA ARG A 32 10.09 -11.19 23.00
C ARG A 32 11.33 -10.67 23.73
N GLY A 33 11.20 -9.51 24.41
CA GLY A 33 12.31 -8.91 25.15
C GLY A 33 13.41 -8.31 24.26
N VAL A 34 13.13 -8.10 22.97
CA VAL A 34 14.07 -7.47 22.05
C VAL A 34 13.78 -5.98 21.96
N ARG A 35 14.77 -5.12 22.27
CA ARG A 35 14.65 -3.67 22.11
C ARG A 35 14.56 -3.33 20.62
N ALA A 36 13.48 -2.63 20.25
CA ALA A 36 13.26 -2.14 18.90
C ALA A 36 12.97 -0.64 18.93
N VAL A 37 13.58 0.11 18.00
CA VAL A 37 13.35 1.55 17.83
C VAL A 37 12.73 1.75 16.46
N VAL A 38 11.55 2.35 16.41
CA VAL A 38 10.87 2.74 15.16
C VAL A 38 11.35 4.12 14.76
N LEU A 39 11.85 4.24 13.52
CA LEU A 39 12.22 5.51 12.92
C LEU A 39 11.15 5.90 11.90
N GLU A 40 10.45 7.01 12.15
CA GLU A 40 9.40 7.53 11.27
C GLU A 40 9.79 8.92 10.75
N LYS A 41 9.70 9.12 9.43
CA LYS A 41 10.08 10.40 8.82
C LYS A 41 9.07 11.52 9.07
N SER A 42 7.80 11.17 9.26
CA SER A 42 6.75 12.12 9.57
C SER A 42 6.72 12.46 11.05
N ASP A 43 5.91 13.42 11.41
CA ASP A 43 5.71 13.89 12.79
C ASP A 43 4.88 12.92 13.66
N ALA A 44 4.19 11.95 13.02
CA ALA A 44 3.31 11.02 13.71
C ALA A 44 3.25 9.65 13.01
N VAL A 45 2.85 8.63 13.78
CA VAL A 45 2.61 7.28 13.25
C VAL A 45 1.42 7.25 12.29
N GLY A 46 1.45 6.29 11.36
CA GLY A 46 0.35 6.10 10.40
C GLY A 46 0.25 7.19 9.33
N ALA A 47 1.34 7.86 9.00
CA ALA A 47 1.39 9.01 8.07
C ALA A 47 0.68 8.76 6.74
N SER A 48 0.90 7.61 6.10
CA SER A 48 0.19 7.27 4.84
C SER A 48 -1.33 7.26 5.01
N TRP A 49 -1.84 6.79 6.15
CA TRP A 49 -3.27 6.78 6.43
C TRP A 49 -3.82 8.19 6.68
N ARG A 50 -3.06 9.06 7.31
CA ARG A 50 -3.44 10.46 7.55
C ARG A 50 -3.61 11.25 6.26
N THR A 51 -2.81 10.94 5.25
CA THR A 51 -2.79 11.66 3.97
C THR A 51 -3.73 11.11 2.90
N HIS A 52 -4.44 10.01 3.14
CA HIS A 52 -5.45 9.50 2.22
C HIS A 52 -6.76 10.33 2.23
N TYR A 53 -7.60 10.14 1.21
CA TYR A 53 -8.90 10.81 1.05
C TYR A 53 -9.91 10.41 2.12
N ASP A 54 -10.87 11.31 2.37
CA ASP A 54 -11.76 11.26 3.54
C ASP A 54 -12.68 10.04 3.55
N ARG A 55 -13.22 9.63 2.38
CA ARG A 55 -14.12 8.46 2.31
C ARG A 55 -13.44 7.11 2.44
N LEU A 56 -12.11 7.05 2.43
CA LEU A 56 -11.38 5.79 2.45
C LEU A 56 -11.76 4.92 3.66
N ARG A 57 -12.07 3.66 3.38
CA ARG A 57 -12.29 2.63 4.39
C ARG A 57 -11.44 1.41 4.06
N LEU A 58 -11.10 0.62 5.08
CA LEU A 58 -10.48 -0.67 4.85
C LEU A 58 -11.35 -1.53 3.92
N HIS A 59 -10.74 -2.08 2.89
CA HIS A 59 -11.37 -3.08 2.00
C HIS A 59 -11.49 -4.45 2.66
N THR A 60 -10.81 -4.62 3.79
CA THR A 60 -10.80 -5.83 4.61
C THR A 60 -11.61 -5.64 5.87
N THR A 61 -12.17 -6.73 6.38
CA THR A 61 -13.03 -6.64 7.56
C THR A 61 -12.22 -6.35 8.81
N ARG A 62 -12.76 -5.53 9.72
CA ARG A 62 -12.21 -5.23 11.03
C ARG A 62 -11.70 -6.47 11.77
N ARG A 63 -12.49 -7.56 11.74
CA ARG A 63 -12.16 -8.80 12.47
C ARG A 63 -10.88 -9.49 12.01
N LEU A 64 -10.49 -9.27 10.75
CA LEU A 64 -9.33 -9.88 10.12
C LEU A 64 -8.20 -8.88 9.84
N SER A 65 -8.28 -7.67 10.39
CA SER A 65 -7.33 -6.58 10.15
C SER A 65 -6.63 -6.08 11.43
N GLY A 66 -6.86 -6.73 12.57
CA GLY A 66 -6.14 -6.39 13.81
C GLY A 66 -4.68 -6.79 13.75
N LEU A 67 -3.83 -5.98 14.37
CA LEU A 67 -2.40 -6.26 14.57
C LEU A 67 -2.16 -7.12 15.83
N PRO A 68 -0.99 -7.76 15.99
CA PRO A 68 -0.68 -8.61 17.14
C PRO A 68 -0.95 -7.89 18.48
N GLY A 69 -1.58 -8.58 19.41
CA GLY A 69 -1.83 -8.05 20.75
C GLY A 69 -2.97 -7.03 20.90
N LEU A 70 -3.54 -6.47 19.78
CA LEU A 70 -4.66 -5.53 19.88
C LEU A 70 -5.65 -5.72 18.70
N ARG A 71 -6.89 -6.07 19.02
CA ARG A 71 -7.98 -6.10 18.03
C ARG A 71 -8.50 -4.69 17.76
N ILE A 72 -8.95 -4.44 16.53
CA ILE A 72 -9.64 -3.18 16.20
C ILE A 72 -11.00 -3.14 16.94
N PRO A 73 -11.37 -2.02 17.62
CA PRO A 73 -12.61 -1.89 18.39
C PRO A 73 -13.87 -2.15 17.56
N ARG A 74 -14.90 -2.74 18.20
CA ARG A 74 -16.18 -3.01 17.54
C ARG A 74 -16.90 -1.73 17.10
N SER A 75 -16.73 -0.64 17.83
CA SER A 75 -17.29 0.68 17.51
C SER A 75 -16.83 1.26 16.18
N PHE A 76 -15.70 0.80 15.63
CA PHE A 76 -15.18 1.25 14.31
C PHE A 76 -15.89 0.61 13.12
N GLY A 77 -16.95 -0.18 13.36
CA GLY A 77 -17.75 -0.79 12.33
C GLY A 77 -17.09 -1.98 11.62
N ARG A 78 -17.73 -2.50 10.59
CA ARG A 78 -17.22 -3.64 9.81
C ARG A 78 -16.07 -3.23 8.88
N TRP A 79 -16.21 -2.08 8.26
CA TRP A 79 -15.28 -1.46 7.31
C TRP A 79 -14.72 -0.21 7.95
N VAL A 80 -13.51 -0.33 8.50
CA VAL A 80 -12.91 0.70 9.35
C VAL A 80 -12.58 1.94 8.50
N ALA A 81 -13.06 3.10 8.93
CA ALA A 81 -12.78 4.35 8.26
C ALA A 81 -11.31 4.77 8.44
N ARG A 82 -10.77 5.54 7.52
CA ARG A 82 -9.40 6.07 7.53
C ARG A 82 -9.01 6.69 8.89
N ALA A 83 -9.85 7.57 9.42
CA ALA A 83 -9.60 8.22 10.71
C ALA A 83 -9.55 7.22 11.88
N ASP A 84 -10.37 6.16 11.82
CA ASP A 84 -10.36 5.09 12.82
C ASP A 84 -9.13 4.20 12.71
N VAL A 85 -8.60 4.00 11.50
CA VAL A 85 -7.31 3.30 11.32
C VAL A 85 -6.20 4.10 11.97
N VAL A 86 -6.15 5.42 11.77
CA VAL A 86 -5.16 6.30 12.42
C VAL A 86 -5.26 6.18 13.93
N ARG A 87 -6.46 6.37 14.51
CA ARG A 87 -6.70 6.23 15.96
C ARG A 87 -6.30 4.85 16.50
N TYR A 88 -6.53 3.80 15.71
CA TYR A 88 -6.13 2.46 16.08
C TYR A 88 -4.61 2.31 16.13
N LEU A 89 -3.86 2.87 15.15
CA LEU A 89 -2.41 2.79 15.12
C LEU A 89 -1.76 3.58 16.26
N GLU A 90 -2.29 4.76 16.58
CA GLU A 90 -1.86 5.56 17.75
C GLU A 90 -2.05 4.76 19.04
N LYS A 91 -3.26 4.26 19.27
CA LYS A 91 -3.58 3.43 20.45
C LYS A 91 -2.75 2.13 20.49
N TYR A 92 -2.40 1.59 19.33
CA TYR A 92 -1.54 0.41 19.23
C TYR A 92 -0.12 0.72 19.71
N ALA A 93 0.45 1.83 19.24
CA ALA A 93 1.79 2.28 19.65
C ALA A 93 1.84 2.57 21.17
N GLU A 94 0.84 3.26 21.71
CA GLU A 94 0.70 3.57 23.13
C GLU A 94 0.57 2.29 23.98
N LYS A 95 -0.37 1.41 23.65
CA LYS A 95 -0.60 0.15 24.37
C LYS A 95 0.66 -0.69 24.49
N HIS A 96 1.39 -0.82 23.40
CA HIS A 96 2.63 -1.59 23.37
C HIS A 96 3.84 -0.78 23.85
N LYS A 97 3.67 0.48 24.27
CA LYS A 97 4.75 1.39 24.74
C LYS A 97 5.95 1.34 23.81
N LEU A 98 5.72 1.54 22.51
CA LEU A 98 6.76 1.43 21.49
C LEU A 98 7.73 2.60 21.58
N GLU A 99 9.02 2.34 21.43
CA GLU A 99 10.04 3.37 21.28
C GLU A 99 10.02 3.87 19.83
N ILE A 100 9.50 5.08 19.61
CA ILE A 100 9.28 5.68 18.29
C ILE A 100 9.97 7.04 18.26
N VAL A 101 10.79 7.26 17.23
CA VAL A 101 11.42 8.55 16.95
C VAL A 101 10.83 9.08 15.65
N THR A 102 10.07 10.16 15.75
CA THR A 102 9.45 10.86 14.62
C THR A 102 10.37 11.95 14.07
N GLY A 103 10.10 12.44 12.85
CA GLY A 103 10.92 13.44 12.18
C GLY A 103 12.30 12.93 11.74
N VAL A 104 12.48 11.61 11.66
CA VAL A 104 13.76 10.99 11.30
C VAL A 104 13.60 10.19 10.00
N GLU A 105 14.09 10.71 8.90
CA GLU A 105 14.16 10.01 7.63
C GLU A 105 15.50 9.29 7.48
N VAL A 106 15.45 7.96 7.33
CA VAL A 106 16.61 7.15 6.97
C VAL A 106 16.71 7.14 5.45
N PHE A 107 17.85 7.57 4.92
CA PHE A 107 18.07 7.67 3.48
C PHE A 107 19.10 6.70 2.94
N ARG A 108 19.88 6.04 3.81
CA ARG A 108 20.87 5.03 3.44
C ARG A 108 21.09 4.03 4.57
N ILE A 109 21.27 2.77 4.22
CA ILE A 109 21.58 1.67 5.15
C ILE A 109 22.80 0.95 4.65
N ASP A 110 23.86 0.92 5.45
CA ASP A 110 25.12 0.22 5.15
C ASP A 110 25.33 -0.95 6.10
N ARG A 111 26.10 -1.93 5.65
CA ARG A 111 26.55 -3.03 6.49
C ARG A 111 27.94 -2.76 7.02
N ALA A 112 28.14 -2.91 8.33
CA ALA A 112 29.43 -2.78 9.00
C ALA A 112 29.74 -4.07 9.78
N GLY A 113 30.38 -5.02 9.11
CA GLY A 113 30.63 -6.34 9.68
C GLY A 113 29.36 -7.11 9.98
N ALA A 114 29.09 -7.39 11.27
CA ALA A 114 27.87 -8.06 11.73
C ALA A 114 26.72 -7.08 12.02
N GLU A 115 26.98 -5.79 12.00
CA GLU A 115 26.03 -4.72 12.37
C GLU A 115 25.56 -3.94 11.14
N TRP A 116 24.52 -3.14 11.36
CA TRP A 116 23.93 -2.26 10.37
C TRP A 116 24.09 -0.81 10.80
N VAL A 117 24.48 0.05 9.85
CA VAL A 117 24.60 1.50 10.04
C VAL A 117 23.55 2.20 9.21
N LEU A 118 22.69 2.97 9.88
CA LEU A 118 21.64 3.76 9.27
C LEU A 118 22.08 5.22 9.23
N HIS A 119 22.02 5.83 8.05
CA HIS A 119 22.23 7.26 7.88
C HIS A 119 20.87 7.95 7.80
N ALA A 120 20.66 8.92 8.65
CA ALA A 120 19.39 9.61 8.78
C ALA A 120 19.55 11.13 8.86
N THR A 121 18.44 11.83 8.65
CA THR A 121 18.37 13.30 8.72
C THR A 121 19.00 13.85 10.00
N GLY A 122 19.55 15.07 9.91
CA GLY A 122 20.27 15.70 11.02
C GLY A 122 21.65 15.12 11.28
N GLY A 123 22.30 14.51 10.26
CA GLY A 123 23.65 13.93 10.37
C GLY A 123 23.72 12.69 11.26
N ARG A 124 22.58 12.09 11.59
CA ARG A 124 22.55 10.94 12.50
C ARG A 124 23.12 9.69 11.83
N ARG A 125 23.98 9.00 12.58
CA ARG A 125 24.50 7.69 12.26
C ARG A 125 24.14 6.72 13.38
N LEU A 126 23.29 5.74 13.07
CA LEU A 126 22.70 4.84 14.07
C LEU A 126 23.18 3.42 13.81
N THR A 127 23.70 2.74 14.83
CA THR A 127 24.17 1.35 14.71
C THR A 127 23.14 0.39 15.29
N GLY A 128 22.76 -0.64 14.52
CA GLY A 128 21.75 -1.63 14.91
C GLY A 128 22.21 -3.06 14.70
N SER A 129 21.69 -3.99 15.52
CA SER A 129 21.95 -5.43 15.37
C SER A 129 21.17 -6.07 14.22
N ALA A 130 20.06 -5.47 13.84
CA ALA A 130 19.24 -5.86 12.69
C ALA A 130 18.39 -4.66 12.24
N VAL A 131 17.92 -4.71 10.99
CA VAL A 131 17.06 -3.69 10.39
C VAL A 131 15.81 -4.33 9.78
N VAL A 132 14.65 -3.73 10.03
CA VAL A 132 13.40 -4.07 9.37
C VAL A 132 12.92 -2.88 8.56
N VAL A 133 12.92 -3.02 7.23
CA VAL A 133 12.40 -2.01 6.32
C VAL A 133 10.89 -2.21 6.20
N ALA A 134 10.13 -1.25 6.73
CA ALA A 134 8.65 -1.24 6.76
C ALA A 134 8.09 0.09 6.23
N THR A 135 8.79 0.71 5.28
CA THR A 135 8.46 2.02 4.71
C THR A 135 7.17 2.03 3.90
N GLY A 136 6.64 0.85 3.54
CA GLY A 136 5.47 0.71 2.68
C GLY A 136 5.79 1.01 1.21
N TYR A 137 4.77 0.97 0.36
CA TYR A 137 4.92 1.23 -1.08
C TYR A 137 3.95 2.29 -1.62
N ASN A 138 3.20 2.99 -0.75
CA ASN A 138 2.24 4.03 -1.12
C ASN A 138 2.68 5.41 -0.60
N HIS A 139 3.96 5.77 -0.76
CA HIS A 139 4.45 7.04 -0.25
C HIS A 139 5.10 7.95 -1.31
N THR A 140 5.66 7.39 -2.40
CA THR A 140 6.27 8.18 -3.47
C THR A 140 5.36 8.14 -4.68
N PRO A 141 4.65 9.23 -5.02
CA PRO A 141 3.77 9.31 -6.18
C PRO A 141 4.50 8.96 -7.47
N ARG A 142 3.80 8.28 -8.37
CA ARG A 142 4.28 8.01 -9.72
C ARG A 142 3.44 8.77 -10.73
N LEU A 143 4.01 9.78 -11.34
CA LEU A 143 3.46 10.42 -12.54
C LEU A 143 4.13 9.79 -13.76
N PRO A 144 3.38 9.32 -14.77
CA PRO A 144 3.94 8.96 -16.06
C PRO A 144 4.54 10.17 -16.77
N GLU A 145 5.53 9.93 -17.59
CA GLU A 145 6.13 10.94 -18.47
C GLU A 145 5.27 11.04 -19.74
N TRP A 146 4.17 11.81 -19.65
CA TRP A 146 3.34 12.06 -20.83
C TRP A 146 3.95 13.15 -21.68
N PRO A 147 4.03 12.98 -23.01
CA PRO A 147 4.43 14.05 -23.91
C PRO A 147 3.58 15.30 -23.69
N GLY A 148 4.21 16.48 -23.69
CA GLY A 148 3.55 17.77 -23.56
C GLY A 148 3.05 18.13 -22.15
N LEU A 149 3.27 17.28 -21.16
CA LEU A 149 2.81 17.52 -19.78
C LEU A 149 3.31 18.84 -19.20
N ASP A 150 4.57 19.22 -19.47
CA ASP A 150 5.18 20.44 -18.94
C ASP A 150 4.54 21.72 -19.49
N ALA A 151 3.91 21.65 -20.66
CA ALA A 151 3.18 22.76 -21.28
C ALA A 151 1.70 22.81 -20.88
N TYR A 152 1.19 21.78 -20.22
CA TYR A 152 -0.21 21.70 -19.82
C TYR A 152 -0.53 22.70 -18.70
N LYS A 153 -1.47 23.63 -18.97
CA LYS A 153 -1.88 24.70 -18.04
C LYS A 153 -3.08 24.34 -17.17
N GLY A 154 -3.72 23.20 -17.43
CA GLY A 154 -4.84 22.70 -16.63
C GLY A 154 -4.40 22.20 -15.26
N GLY A 155 -5.32 22.04 -14.36
CA GLY A 155 -5.06 21.52 -13.01
C GLY A 155 -4.69 20.05 -13.04
N LEU A 156 -3.40 19.72 -12.92
CA LEU A 156 -2.93 18.33 -12.71
C LEU A 156 -2.52 18.13 -11.27
N SER A 157 -3.04 17.09 -10.63
CA SER A 157 -2.63 16.65 -9.30
C SER A 157 -2.48 15.13 -9.23
N HIS A 158 -1.63 14.65 -8.34
CA HIS A 158 -1.63 13.22 -8.03
C HIS A 158 -2.75 12.88 -7.03
N ALA A 159 -3.31 11.67 -7.11
CA ALA A 159 -4.36 11.19 -6.21
C ALA A 159 -3.98 11.25 -4.71
N ARG A 160 -2.69 11.38 -4.39
CA ARG A 160 -2.20 11.65 -3.03
C ARG A 160 -2.71 12.98 -2.47
N GLU A 161 -2.95 13.98 -3.33
CA GLU A 161 -3.39 15.32 -2.95
C GLU A 161 -4.92 15.39 -2.81
N TYR A 162 -5.63 14.47 -3.43
CA TYR A 162 -7.08 14.40 -3.33
C TYR A 162 -7.52 14.11 -1.89
N ARG A 163 -8.51 14.87 -1.42
CA ARG A 163 -9.10 14.70 -0.08
C ARG A 163 -10.59 14.39 -0.13
N ASN A 164 -11.33 15.17 -0.88
CA ASN A 164 -12.78 15.03 -1.03
C ASN A 164 -13.26 15.76 -2.30
N PRO A 165 -14.50 15.57 -2.75
CA PRO A 165 -14.98 16.12 -4.02
C PRO A 165 -15.27 17.62 -4.01
N LYS A 166 -15.33 18.29 -2.86
CA LYS A 166 -15.76 19.69 -2.74
C LYS A 166 -15.04 20.67 -3.68
N PRO A 167 -13.70 20.61 -3.88
CA PRO A 167 -13.01 21.51 -4.79
C PRO A 167 -13.34 21.29 -6.28
N TYR A 168 -14.01 20.18 -6.58
CA TYR A 168 -14.34 19.74 -7.94
C TYR A 168 -15.81 19.87 -8.29
N ALA A 169 -16.63 20.47 -7.41
CA ALA A 169 -18.05 20.69 -7.66
C ALA A 169 -18.26 21.49 -8.96
N GLY A 170 -19.14 21.01 -9.83
CA GLY A 170 -19.44 21.58 -11.15
C GLY A 170 -18.35 21.43 -12.21
N LYS A 171 -17.16 20.91 -11.88
CA LYS A 171 -16.04 20.77 -12.81
C LYS A 171 -16.12 19.50 -13.66
N ASP A 172 -15.48 19.54 -14.82
CA ASP A 172 -15.15 18.41 -15.65
C ASP A 172 -13.80 17.82 -15.17
N VAL A 173 -13.82 16.59 -14.64
CA VAL A 173 -12.66 15.98 -14.00
C VAL A 173 -12.28 14.68 -14.71
N LEU A 174 -11.00 14.59 -15.12
CA LEU A 174 -10.40 13.36 -15.63
C LEU A 174 -9.62 12.66 -14.53
N VAL A 175 -10.03 11.45 -14.15
CA VAL A 175 -9.29 10.56 -13.26
C VAL A 175 -8.48 9.58 -14.10
N VAL A 176 -7.16 9.56 -13.96
CA VAL A 176 -6.28 8.70 -14.76
C VAL A 176 -5.86 7.47 -13.97
N GLY A 177 -6.35 6.31 -14.39
CA GLY A 177 -6.02 5.01 -13.79
C GLY A 177 -7.17 4.37 -13.02
N ALA A 178 -7.53 3.16 -13.42
CA ALA A 178 -8.63 2.37 -12.86
C ALA A 178 -8.19 1.38 -11.77
N GLY A 179 -7.24 1.77 -10.90
CA GLY A 179 -6.93 1.04 -9.66
C GLY A 179 -7.95 1.38 -8.56
N ASN A 180 -7.80 0.78 -7.36
CA ASN A 180 -8.71 1.06 -6.23
C ASN A 180 -8.88 2.56 -5.96
N THR A 181 -7.76 3.30 -5.93
CA THR A 181 -7.78 4.75 -5.66
C THR A 181 -8.55 5.52 -6.74
N GLY A 182 -8.27 5.26 -8.03
CA GLY A 182 -8.96 5.97 -9.12
C GLY A 182 -10.44 5.61 -9.19
N ALA A 183 -10.79 4.35 -8.99
CA ALA A 183 -12.18 3.89 -8.94
C ALA A 183 -12.97 4.57 -7.81
N GLU A 184 -12.38 4.66 -6.61
CA GLU A 184 -13.02 5.31 -5.47
C GLU A 184 -13.12 6.84 -5.64
N ILE A 185 -12.08 7.48 -6.18
CA ILE A 185 -12.10 8.93 -6.45
C ILE A 185 -13.14 9.26 -7.51
N ALA A 186 -13.23 8.47 -8.61
CA ALA A 186 -14.23 8.70 -9.64
C ALA A 186 -15.66 8.58 -9.10
N ALA A 187 -15.92 7.56 -8.28
CA ALA A 187 -17.21 7.41 -7.61
C ALA A 187 -17.49 8.56 -6.62
N ASP A 188 -16.48 8.99 -5.85
CA ASP A 188 -16.60 10.10 -4.89
C ASP A 188 -16.92 11.43 -5.58
N LEU A 189 -16.26 11.74 -6.69
CA LEU A 189 -16.51 12.92 -7.50
C LEU A 189 -17.92 12.91 -8.09
N ALA A 190 -18.37 11.78 -8.62
CA ALA A 190 -19.69 11.61 -9.21
C ALA A 190 -20.81 11.78 -8.16
N GLU A 191 -20.60 11.29 -6.94
CA GLU A 191 -21.53 11.47 -5.81
C GLU A 191 -21.46 12.88 -5.23
N GLY A 192 -20.28 13.54 -5.31
CA GLY A 192 -19.98 14.81 -4.67
C GLY A 192 -20.27 16.04 -5.53
N GLY A 193 -20.93 15.89 -6.69
CA GLY A 193 -21.42 17.00 -7.50
C GLY A 193 -20.41 17.56 -8.51
N ALA A 194 -19.40 16.79 -8.93
CA ALA A 194 -18.62 17.14 -10.12
C ALA A 194 -19.56 17.22 -11.34
N GLY A 195 -19.31 18.19 -12.24
CA GLY A 195 -20.16 18.39 -13.41
C GLY A 195 -20.07 17.27 -14.44
N ARG A 196 -18.84 16.73 -14.62
CA ARG A 196 -18.55 15.55 -15.44
C ARG A 196 -17.38 14.79 -14.82
N VAL A 197 -17.44 13.46 -14.81
CA VAL A 197 -16.35 12.62 -14.34
C VAL A 197 -15.98 11.61 -15.41
N ARG A 198 -14.73 11.65 -15.85
CA ARG A 198 -14.15 10.68 -16.78
C ARG A 198 -13.10 9.83 -16.07
N LEU A 199 -13.10 8.53 -16.36
CA LEU A 199 -12.11 7.57 -15.87
C LEU A 199 -11.30 7.03 -17.03
N ALA A 200 -10.04 7.45 -17.15
CA ALA A 200 -9.12 6.95 -18.18
C ALA A 200 -8.57 5.57 -17.81
N VAL A 201 -8.77 4.58 -18.69
CA VAL A 201 -8.43 3.18 -18.45
C VAL A 201 -7.44 2.68 -19.48
N ARG A 202 -6.20 2.39 -19.05
CA ARG A 202 -5.17 1.77 -19.90
C ARG A 202 -5.29 0.24 -19.96
N THR A 203 -5.55 -0.36 -18.81
CA THR A 203 -5.69 -1.80 -18.67
C THR A 203 -6.93 -2.07 -17.85
N VAL A 204 -7.83 -2.85 -18.39
CA VAL A 204 -9.09 -3.18 -17.72
C VAL A 204 -8.83 -3.92 -16.42
N PRO A 205 -9.30 -3.42 -15.27
CA PRO A 205 -9.09 -4.06 -13.98
C PRO A 205 -10.06 -5.21 -13.75
N HIS A 206 -9.66 -6.18 -12.95
CA HIS A 206 -10.66 -7.04 -12.30
C HIS A 206 -11.39 -6.24 -11.22
N ILE A 207 -12.71 -6.17 -11.33
CA ILE A 207 -13.56 -5.57 -10.31
C ILE A 207 -14.18 -6.70 -9.48
N VAL A 208 -14.15 -6.58 -8.16
CA VAL A 208 -14.74 -7.53 -7.23
C VAL A 208 -15.63 -6.78 -6.23
N ARG A 209 -16.80 -7.32 -5.91
CA ARG A 209 -17.61 -6.75 -4.85
C ARG A 209 -16.93 -6.95 -3.50
N ARG A 210 -16.88 -5.93 -2.67
CA ARG A 210 -16.35 -6.01 -1.30
C ARG A 210 -17.09 -7.06 -0.46
N THR A 211 -18.39 -7.26 -0.74
CA THR A 211 -19.23 -8.33 -0.19
C THR A 211 -20.12 -8.93 -1.26
N THR A 212 -20.31 -10.25 -1.21
CA THR A 212 -21.30 -10.97 -2.01
C THR A 212 -22.21 -11.73 -1.05
N LEU A 213 -23.50 -11.45 -1.07
CA LEU A 213 -24.49 -12.04 -0.14
C LEU A 213 -24.04 -11.97 1.35
N GLY A 214 -23.51 -10.83 1.77
CA GLY A 214 -23.00 -10.63 3.12
C GLY A 214 -21.62 -11.24 3.41
N TRP A 215 -21.06 -12.07 2.49
CA TRP A 215 -19.75 -12.69 2.63
C TRP A 215 -18.64 -11.79 2.09
N PRO A 216 -17.61 -11.44 2.90
CA PRO A 216 -16.53 -10.57 2.46
C PRO A 216 -15.60 -11.25 1.46
N ALA A 217 -15.18 -10.54 0.41
CA ALA A 217 -14.22 -11.01 -0.58
C ALA A 217 -12.88 -11.47 0.07
N GLN A 218 -12.45 -10.81 1.13
CA GLN A 218 -11.27 -11.20 1.90
C GLN A 218 -11.32 -12.65 2.42
N ARG A 219 -12.49 -13.13 2.88
CA ARG A 219 -12.63 -14.51 3.35
C ARG A 219 -12.47 -15.50 2.22
N SER A 220 -13.07 -15.22 1.06
CA SER A 220 -12.87 -16.01 -0.15
C SER A 220 -11.39 -16.07 -0.50
N GLY A 221 -10.69 -14.93 -0.50
CA GLY A 221 -9.25 -14.86 -0.73
C GLY A 221 -8.42 -15.71 0.24
N ILE A 222 -8.80 -15.76 1.53
CA ILE A 222 -8.13 -16.59 2.53
C ILE A 222 -8.34 -18.08 2.23
N LEU A 223 -9.55 -18.49 1.85
CA LEU A 223 -9.89 -19.87 1.55
C LEU A 223 -9.17 -20.39 0.30
N VAL A 224 -9.16 -19.59 -0.77
CA VAL A 224 -8.61 -20.02 -2.07
C VAL A 224 -7.09 -19.83 -2.19
N ARG A 225 -6.41 -19.19 -1.25
CA ARG A 225 -4.98 -18.82 -1.35
C ARG A 225 -4.02 -19.99 -1.58
N ARG A 226 -4.41 -21.21 -1.23
CA ARG A 226 -3.60 -22.43 -1.39
C ARG A 226 -4.02 -23.27 -2.59
N LEU A 227 -5.08 -22.89 -3.29
CA LEU A 227 -5.54 -23.60 -4.48
C LEU A 227 -4.68 -23.25 -5.70
N PRO A 228 -4.59 -24.15 -6.70
CA PRO A 228 -3.97 -23.87 -7.97
C PRO A 228 -4.63 -22.66 -8.66
N THR A 229 -3.82 -21.82 -9.30
CA THR A 229 -4.27 -20.58 -9.95
C THR A 229 -5.43 -20.81 -10.91
N ALA A 230 -5.34 -21.85 -11.75
CA ALA A 230 -6.39 -22.17 -12.73
C ALA A 230 -7.74 -22.47 -12.08
N VAL A 231 -7.75 -23.12 -10.90
CA VAL A 231 -8.97 -23.39 -10.14
C VAL A 231 -9.56 -22.09 -9.60
N VAL A 232 -8.71 -21.22 -9.04
CA VAL A 232 -9.14 -19.91 -8.53
C VAL A 232 -9.67 -19.02 -9.64
N ASP A 233 -9.04 -19.02 -10.81
CA ASP A 233 -9.50 -18.25 -11.98
C ASP A 233 -10.86 -18.74 -12.49
N ARG A 234 -11.06 -20.06 -12.58
CA ARG A 234 -12.38 -20.62 -12.97
C ARG A 234 -13.48 -20.26 -11.97
N LEU A 235 -13.23 -20.42 -10.68
CA LEU A 235 -14.19 -20.05 -9.64
C LEU A 235 -14.46 -18.54 -9.66
N GLY A 236 -13.43 -17.72 -9.81
CA GLY A 236 -13.54 -16.27 -9.93
C GLY A 236 -14.39 -15.85 -11.13
N GLU A 237 -14.24 -16.51 -12.27
CA GLU A 237 -15.04 -16.25 -13.47
C GLU A 237 -16.53 -16.60 -13.28
N VAL A 238 -16.83 -17.73 -12.65
CA VAL A 238 -18.22 -18.11 -12.32
C VAL A 238 -18.85 -17.07 -11.39
N ILE A 239 -18.16 -16.71 -10.30
CA ILE A 239 -18.62 -15.69 -9.34
C ILE A 239 -18.87 -14.36 -10.07
N ARG A 240 -17.94 -13.95 -10.93
CA ARG A 240 -18.07 -12.72 -11.69
C ARG A 240 -19.30 -12.73 -12.58
N ARG A 241 -19.54 -13.81 -13.34
CA ARG A 241 -20.72 -13.94 -14.22
C ARG A 241 -22.04 -13.88 -13.45
N CYS A 242 -22.08 -14.46 -12.25
CA CYS A 242 -23.29 -14.50 -11.44
C CYS A 242 -23.59 -13.20 -10.69
N PHE A 243 -22.55 -12.45 -10.27
CA PHE A 243 -22.72 -11.36 -9.31
C PHE A 243 -22.27 -9.98 -9.80
N LEU A 244 -21.61 -9.89 -10.97
CA LEU A 244 -21.17 -8.62 -11.53
C LEU A 244 -21.87 -8.38 -12.88
N PRO A 245 -22.40 -7.16 -13.11
CA PRO A 245 -22.98 -6.80 -14.39
C PRO A 245 -21.89 -6.77 -15.48
N ASP A 246 -22.30 -6.93 -16.72
CA ASP A 246 -21.45 -6.67 -17.86
C ASP A 246 -21.37 -5.16 -18.09
N LEU A 247 -20.17 -4.62 -18.06
CA LEU A 247 -19.90 -3.20 -18.27
C LEU A 247 -19.26 -2.92 -19.63
N SER A 248 -19.24 -3.91 -20.53
CA SER A 248 -18.60 -3.77 -21.86
C SER A 248 -19.21 -2.63 -22.68
N ALA A 249 -20.54 -2.47 -22.62
CA ALA A 249 -21.25 -1.35 -23.26
C ALA A 249 -20.90 0.03 -22.66
N HIS A 250 -20.26 0.06 -21.51
CA HIS A 250 -19.82 1.28 -20.80
C HIS A 250 -18.30 1.47 -20.81
N GLY A 251 -17.59 0.83 -21.76
CA GLY A 251 -16.13 0.98 -21.91
C GLY A 251 -15.28 0.15 -20.95
N LEU A 252 -15.87 -0.74 -20.14
CA LEU A 252 -15.14 -1.67 -19.26
C LEU A 252 -15.41 -3.13 -19.70
N PRO A 253 -14.75 -3.61 -20.77
CA PRO A 253 -14.89 -5.00 -21.21
C PRO A 253 -14.34 -5.97 -20.15
N ARG A 254 -14.55 -7.24 -20.38
CA ARG A 254 -14.06 -8.30 -19.49
C ARG A 254 -12.54 -8.42 -19.59
N PRO A 255 -11.80 -8.51 -18.44
CA PRO A 255 -10.37 -8.81 -18.50
C PRO A 255 -10.10 -10.16 -19.16
N GLU A 256 -9.09 -10.23 -20.04
CA GLU A 256 -8.74 -11.45 -20.77
C GLU A 256 -8.15 -12.55 -19.87
N LYS A 257 -7.26 -12.16 -18.95
CA LYS A 257 -6.60 -13.08 -18.02
C LYS A 257 -7.41 -13.24 -16.74
N GLY A 258 -7.32 -14.41 -16.11
CA GLY A 258 -7.98 -14.67 -14.84
C GLY A 258 -7.49 -13.80 -13.68
N LEU A 259 -8.30 -13.63 -12.65
CA LEU A 259 -8.03 -12.79 -11.49
C LEU A 259 -6.75 -13.20 -10.75
N ALA A 260 -6.59 -14.50 -10.44
CA ALA A 260 -5.43 -15.00 -9.70
C ALA A 260 -4.14 -14.93 -10.53
N THR A 261 -4.25 -15.14 -11.83
CA THR A 261 -3.14 -14.97 -12.79
C THR A 261 -2.66 -13.53 -12.78
N ARG A 262 -3.56 -12.55 -12.95
CA ARG A 262 -3.23 -11.12 -12.92
C ARG A 262 -2.63 -10.69 -11.57
N GLN A 263 -3.11 -11.26 -10.49
CA GLN A 263 -2.60 -10.95 -9.16
C GLN A 263 -1.16 -11.47 -8.96
N ARG A 264 -0.80 -12.62 -9.52
CA ARG A 264 0.59 -13.11 -9.54
C ARG A 264 1.51 -12.22 -10.37
N GLU A 265 0.99 -11.59 -11.42
CA GLU A 265 1.68 -10.56 -12.19
C GLU A 265 1.82 -9.23 -11.44
N GLY A 266 1.23 -9.11 -10.24
CA GLY A 266 1.30 -7.93 -9.36
C GLY A 266 0.11 -6.97 -9.48
N ALA A 267 -0.93 -7.30 -10.26
CA ALA A 267 -2.14 -6.50 -10.32
C ALA A 267 -2.98 -6.65 -9.04
N VAL A 268 -3.66 -5.57 -8.65
CA VAL A 268 -4.60 -5.54 -7.52
C VAL A 268 -6.02 -5.46 -8.08
N PRO A 269 -6.93 -6.36 -7.70
CA PRO A 269 -8.32 -6.20 -8.09
C PRO A 269 -8.92 -4.94 -7.46
N VAL A 270 -9.76 -4.27 -8.20
CA VAL A 270 -10.55 -3.13 -7.70
C VAL A 270 -11.67 -3.68 -6.84
N GLN A 271 -11.74 -3.24 -5.61
CA GLN A 271 -12.86 -3.53 -4.73
C GLN A 271 -13.95 -2.47 -4.94
N ASP A 272 -15.05 -2.88 -5.55
CA ASP A 272 -16.15 -1.96 -5.84
C ASP A 272 -16.77 -1.37 -4.57
N VAL A 273 -16.78 -0.04 -4.55
CA VAL A 273 -17.42 0.79 -3.53
C VAL A 273 -18.23 1.92 -4.16
N GLY A 274 -18.86 1.66 -5.30
CA GLY A 274 -19.72 2.58 -6.00
C GLY A 274 -19.37 2.82 -7.48
N LEU A 275 -18.21 2.36 -7.97
CA LEU A 275 -17.80 2.56 -9.36
C LEU A 275 -18.78 1.89 -10.34
N ILE A 276 -19.16 0.63 -10.08
CA ILE A 276 -20.08 -0.12 -10.96
C ILE A 276 -21.38 0.65 -11.15
N GLU A 277 -21.96 1.15 -10.06
CA GLU A 277 -23.22 1.89 -10.12
C GLU A 277 -23.05 3.24 -10.80
N ALA A 278 -21.96 3.96 -10.52
CA ALA A 278 -21.67 5.24 -11.14
C ALA A 278 -21.46 5.12 -12.68
N VAL A 279 -20.77 4.07 -13.13
CA VAL A 279 -20.59 3.79 -14.56
C VAL A 279 -21.90 3.41 -15.23
N ARG A 280 -22.71 2.51 -14.65
CA ARG A 280 -24.02 2.11 -15.18
C ARG A 280 -25.01 3.27 -15.27
N ALA A 281 -24.96 4.18 -14.29
CA ALA A 281 -25.82 5.35 -14.27
C ALA A 281 -25.33 6.49 -15.19
N GLY A 282 -24.23 6.28 -15.93
CA GLY A 282 -23.62 7.31 -16.78
C GLY A 282 -22.99 8.49 -16.02
N LYS A 283 -22.84 8.37 -14.69
CA LYS A 283 -22.22 9.41 -13.85
C LYS A 283 -20.69 9.40 -13.94
N VAL A 284 -20.09 8.27 -14.32
CA VAL A 284 -18.67 8.12 -14.63
C VAL A 284 -18.57 7.58 -16.05
N GLU A 285 -17.99 8.37 -16.92
CA GLU A 285 -17.69 8.00 -18.30
C GLU A 285 -16.31 7.32 -18.35
N VAL A 286 -16.25 6.12 -18.90
CA VAL A 286 -14.98 5.43 -19.11
C VAL A 286 -14.41 5.84 -20.45
N VAL A 287 -13.16 6.29 -20.46
CA VAL A 287 -12.46 6.75 -21.67
C VAL A 287 -11.15 6.00 -21.86
N ALA A 288 -10.56 6.09 -23.05
CA ALA A 288 -9.29 5.49 -23.40
C ALA A 288 -8.14 6.04 -22.54
N ALA A 289 -6.98 5.39 -22.56
CA ALA A 289 -5.82 5.84 -21.80
C ALA A 289 -5.34 7.23 -22.27
N VAL A 290 -4.76 8.00 -21.34
CA VAL A 290 -4.07 9.25 -21.69
C VAL A 290 -2.80 8.91 -22.47
N GLU A 291 -2.60 9.53 -23.61
CA GLU A 291 -1.42 9.38 -24.46
C GLU A 291 -0.49 10.59 -24.35
N ALA A 292 -1.03 11.81 -24.46
CA ALA A 292 -0.26 13.04 -24.44
C ALA A 292 -1.10 14.23 -23.91
N PHE A 293 -0.43 15.34 -23.69
CA PHE A 293 -1.02 16.66 -23.46
C PHE A 293 -0.60 17.60 -24.60
N GLU A 294 -1.56 18.16 -25.34
CA GLU A 294 -1.30 18.98 -26.51
C GLU A 294 -2.24 20.18 -26.51
N ASP A 295 -1.71 21.37 -26.75
CA ASP A 295 -2.48 22.62 -26.92
C ASP A 295 -3.49 22.92 -25.77
N GLY A 296 -3.18 22.47 -24.56
CA GLY A 296 -4.06 22.62 -23.39
C GLY A 296 -5.13 21.54 -23.24
N GLU A 297 -5.15 20.56 -24.14
CA GLU A 297 -6.05 19.41 -24.13
C GLU A 297 -5.33 18.13 -23.73
N VAL A 298 -6.09 17.10 -23.41
CA VAL A 298 -5.61 15.74 -23.16
C VAL A 298 -5.95 14.88 -24.37
N LEU A 299 -4.93 14.34 -25.03
CA LEU A 299 -5.07 13.36 -26.11
C LEU A 299 -5.20 11.97 -25.51
N LEU A 300 -6.24 11.26 -25.91
CA LEU A 300 -6.49 9.88 -25.53
C LEU A 300 -6.00 8.89 -26.61
N ALA A 301 -5.73 7.65 -26.22
CA ALA A 301 -5.19 6.61 -27.10
C ALA A 301 -6.11 6.17 -28.27
N ASP A 302 -7.37 6.58 -28.26
CA ASP A 302 -8.33 6.40 -29.35
C ASP A 302 -8.39 7.62 -30.30
N GLY A 303 -7.51 8.61 -30.10
CA GLY A 303 -7.47 9.85 -30.88
C GLY A 303 -8.42 10.95 -30.38
N THR A 304 -9.25 10.67 -29.38
CA THR A 304 -10.17 11.66 -28.80
C THR A 304 -9.38 12.73 -28.05
N ARG A 305 -9.77 14.00 -28.22
CA ARG A 305 -9.25 15.16 -27.47
C ARG A 305 -10.29 15.64 -26.46
N ILE A 306 -9.86 15.91 -25.24
CA ILE A 306 -10.71 16.41 -24.16
C ILE A 306 -10.01 17.56 -23.41
N ALA A 307 -10.80 18.52 -22.94
CA ALA A 307 -10.30 19.67 -22.15
C ALA A 307 -10.94 19.64 -20.75
N PRO A 308 -10.46 18.77 -19.84
CA PRO A 308 -10.98 18.74 -18.48
C PRO A 308 -10.50 19.95 -17.66
N ASP A 309 -11.33 20.44 -16.71
CA ASP A 309 -10.95 21.48 -15.75
C ASP A 309 -9.87 21.00 -14.76
N ALA A 310 -9.83 19.68 -14.51
CA ALA A 310 -8.84 19.07 -13.61
C ALA A 310 -8.52 17.63 -14.01
N VAL A 311 -7.24 17.27 -13.86
CA VAL A 311 -6.74 15.92 -14.05
C VAL A 311 -6.22 15.39 -12.71
N ILE A 312 -6.72 14.22 -12.28
CA ILE A 312 -6.26 13.54 -11.08
C ILE A 312 -5.54 12.24 -11.47
N ALA A 313 -4.22 12.24 -11.35
CA ALA A 313 -3.39 11.09 -11.67
C ALA A 313 -3.44 10.03 -10.56
N ALA A 314 -4.30 9.01 -10.70
CA ALA A 314 -4.37 7.84 -9.82
C ALA A 314 -3.44 6.72 -10.34
N THR A 315 -2.23 7.08 -10.71
CA THR A 315 -1.25 6.24 -11.43
C THR A 315 -0.33 5.44 -10.50
N GLY A 316 -0.65 5.43 -9.20
CA GLY A 316 0.01 4.63 -8.19
C GLY A 316 1.28 5.26 -7.64
N TYR A 317 2.12 4.40 -7.03
CA TYR A 317 3.29 4.83 -6.26
C TYR A 317 4.51 3.97 -6.60
N ARG A 318 5.71 4.54 -6.36
CA ARG A 318 6.98 3.82 -6.37
C ARG A 318 7.34 3.39 -4.95
N ARG A 319 8.09 2.29 -4.82
CA ARG A 319 8.58 1.81 -3.50
C ARG A 319 9.71 2.67 -2.97
N ALA A 320 10.50 3.26 -3.88
CA ALA A 320 11.64 4.12 -3.59
C ALA A 320 12.61 3.50 -2.56
N LEU A 321 12.97 2.24 -2.78
CA LEU A 321 13.97 1.52 -1.99
C LEU A 321 15.38 1.66 -2.55
N GLU A 322 15.51 2.05 -3.81
CA GLU A 322 16.79 2.18 -4.51
C GLU A 322 17.73 3.20 -3.82
N PRO A 323 17.30 4.40 -3.40
CA PRO A 323 18.15 5.32 -2.66
C PRO A 323 18.62 4.75 -1.33
N LEU A 324 17.77 3.94 -0.69
CA LEU A 324 18.04 3.38 0.64
C LEU A 324 18.97 2.18 0.60
N LEU A 325 18.84 1.30 -0.40
CA LEU A 325 19.42 -0.04 -0.44
C LEU A 325 20.02 -0.43 -1.80
N GLY A 326 19.85 0.38 -2.85
CA GLY A 326 20.23 0.00 -4.22
C GLY A 326 21.73 -0.25 -4.43
N HIS A 327 22.57 0.22 -3.51
CA HIS A 327 24.02 -0.04 -3.48
C HIS A 327 24.39 -1.39 -2.84
N LEU A 328 23.41 -2.12 -2.27
CA LEU A 328 23.62 -3.45 -1.69
C LEU A 328 23.23 -4.51 -2.72
N ASP A 329 24.20 -5.28 -3.17
CA ASP A 329 23.97 -6.35 -4.13
C ASP A 329 23.04 -7.43 -3.58
N GLY A 330 22.19 -8.01 -4.45
CA GLY A 330 21.31 -9.13 -4.11
C GLY A 330 20.17 -8.79 -3.15
N VAL A 331 19.92 -7.50 -2.85
CA VAL A 331 18.86 -7.05 -1.92
C VAL A 331 17.58 -6.68 -2.66
N LEU A 332 17.70 -5.98 -3.78
CA LEU A 332 16.58 -5.58 -4.64
C LEU A 332 16.66 -6.28 -6.00
N ASP A 333 15.49 -6.57 -6.59
CA ASP A 333 15.40 -7.05 -7.97
C ASP A 333 15.49 -5.87 -8.97
N GLY A 334 15.51 -6.19 -10.29
CA GLY A 334 15.58 -5.19 -11.36
C GLY A 334 14.38 -4.22 -11.42
N ASN A 335 13.33 -4.45 -10.62
CA ASN A 335 12.17 -3.57 -10.47
C ASN A 335 12.15 -2.82 -9.13
N GLY A 336 13.27 -2.79 -8.41
CA GLY A 336 13.38 -2.16 -7.09
C GLY A 336 12.53 -2.84 -6.00
N ARG A 337 12.25 -4.16 -6.14
CA ARG A 337 11.52 -4.93 -5.14
C ARG A 337 12.48 -5.73 -4.28
N PRO A 338 12.20 -5.90 -2.97
CA PRO A 338 12.97 -6.82 -2.17
C PRO A 338 12.94 -8.25 -2.74
N VAL A 339 14.10 -8.87 -2.91
CA VAL A 339 14.21 -10.27 -3.42
C VAL A 339 13.62 -11.29 -2.46
N VAL A 340 13.50 -10.95 -1.18
CA VAL A 340 12.85 -11.76 -0.13
C VAL A 340 11.93 -10.90 0.72
N HIS A 341 11.02 -11.54 1.44
CA HIS A 341 10.03 -10.87 2.28
C HIS A 341 9.78 -11.65 3.57
N GLY A 342 9.29 -10.96 4.61
CA GLY A 342 8.93 -11.53 5.89
C GLY A 342 10.15 -12.00 6.68
N ALA A 343 10.13 -13.22 7.23
CA ALA A 343 11.17 -13.73 8.10
C ALA A 343 12.45 -14.22 7.38
N ARG A 344 12.55 -14.01 6.07
CA ARG A 344 13.75 -14.31 5.29
C ARG A 344 14.59 -13.06 5.10
N CYS A 345 15.92 -13.21 5.15
CA CYS A 345 16.88 -12.18 4.79
C CYS A 345 17.44 -12.47 3.40
N PRO A 346 17.88 -11.46 2.63
CA PRO A 346 18.76 -11.68 1.50
C PRO A 346 20.02 -12.41 1.97
N ARG A 347 20.60 -13.24 1.13
CA ARG A 347 21.77 -14.04 1.49
C ARG A 347 22.99 -13.14 1.81
N GLU A 348 23.13 -12.09 1.05
CA GLU A 348 24.20 -11.11 1.11
C GLU A 348 24.00 -10.08 2.24
N ALA A 349 22.76 -10.00 2.78
CA ALA A 349 22.36 -9.02 3.79
C ALA A 349 21.68 -9.67 5.01
N PRO A 350 22.36 -10.58 5.75
CA PRO A 350 21.80 -11.21 6.95
C PRO A 350 21.48 -10.16 8.02
N GLY A 351 20.30 -10.25 8.63
CA GLY A 351 19.80 -9.26 9.60
C GLY A 351 19.00 -8.12 8.98
N LEU A 352 18.87 -8.05 7.64
CA LEU A 352 17.98 -7.12 6.95
C LEU A 352 16.69 -7.83 6.57
N TYR A 353 15.54 -7.26 7.00
CA TYR A 353 14.21 -7.82 6.79
C TYR A 353 13.30 -6.81 6.08
N PHE A 354 12.28 -7.32 5.38
CA PHE A 354 11.31 -6.51 4.66
C PHE A 354 9.88 -6.84 5.08
N GLN A 355 9.10 -5.80 5.40
CA GLN A 355 7.72 -5.92 5.87
C GLN A 355 6.78 -5.07 5.02
N GLY A 356 5.74 -5.71 4.42
CA GLY A 356 4.68 -4.98 3.74
C GLY A 356 4.92 -4.65 2.27
N PHE A 357 5.83 -5.34 1.59
CA PHE A 357 6.11 -5.17 0.16
C PHE A 357 5.44 -6.20 -0.75
N THR A 358 4.53 -6.99 -0.21
CA THR A 358 3.69 -7.94 -0.95
C THR A 358 2.28 -7.40 -1.10
N ASN A 359 1.51 -8.00 -2.01
CA ASN A 359 0.11 -7.63 -2.24
C ASN A 359 -0.80 -8.86 -2.04
N PRO A 360 -1.09 -9.22 -0.78
CA PRO A 360 -1.78 -10.47 -0.46
C PRO A 360 -3.29 -10.37 -0.66
N ILE A 361 -3.88 -11.38 -1.32
CA ILE A 361 -5.34 -11.54 -1.49
C ILE A 361 -6.09 -11.66 -0.15
N SER A 362 -5.41 -12.15 0.90
CA SER A 362 -5.96 -12.32 2.25
C SER A 362 -6.07 -11.01 3.05
N GLY A 363 -5.55 -9.92 2.51
CA GLY A 363 -5.55 -8.59 3.11
C GLY A 363 -4.22 -8.19 3.75
N MET A 364 -3.77 -6.98 3.43
CA MET A 364 -2.47 -6.47 3.84
C MET A 364 -2.30 -6.47 5.36
N LEU A 365 -3.20 -5.86 6.14
CA LEU A 365 -3.05 -5.78 7.60
C LEU A 365 -2.95 -7.15 8.28
N ARG A 366 -3.71 -8.13 7.76
CA ARG A 366 -3.63 -9.51 8.25
C ARG A 366 -2.25 -10.14 8.00
N GLU A 367 -1.71 -10.00 6.81
CA GLU A 367 -0.39 -10.58 6.49
C GLU A 367 0.74 -9.81 7.19
N LEU A 368 0.61 -8.49 7.38
CA LEU A 368 1.52 -7.71 8.21
C LEU A 368 1.57 -8.26 9.65
N ALA A 369 0.42 -8.59 10.24
CA ALA A 369 0.37 -9.18 11.58
C ALA A 369 1.08 -10.55 11.63
N ILE A 370 0.83 -11.42 10.65
CA ILE A 370 1.44 -12.75 10.58
C ILE A 370 2.96 -12.67 10.39
N ASP A 371 3.40 -11.80 9.46
CA ASP A 371 4.83 -11.69 9.14
C ASP A 371 5.60 -10.97 10.24
N ALA A 372 5.00 -10.00 10.93
CA ALA A 372 5.61 -9.34 12.08
C ALA A 372 6.02 -10.33 13.17
N GLU A 373 5.14 -11.27 13.52
CA GLU A 373 5.44 -12.31 14.50
C GLU A 373 6.56 -13.25 14.05
N LYS A 374 6.59 -13.60 12.73
CA LYS A 374 7.64 -14.46 12.16
C LYS A 374 8.99 -13.74 12.15
N ILE A 375 9.02 -12.47 11.72
CA ILE A 375 10.24 -11.63 11.72
C ILE A 375 10.77 -11.52 13.15
N ALA A 376 9.94 -11.12 14.10
CA ALA A 376 10.35 -10.96 15.50
C ALA A 376 10.89 -12.26 16.10
N ARG A 377 10.24 -13.40 15.80
CA ARG A 377 10.71 -14.73 16.22
C ARG A 377 12.06 -15.09 15.64
N ARG A 378 12.29 -14.75 14.37
CA ARG A 378 13.58 -15.01 13.70
C ARG A 378 14.70 -14.15 14.28
N ILE A 379 14.45 -12.86 14.50
CA ILE A 379 15.42 -11.93 15.09
C ILE A 379 15.77 -12.35 16.52
N ALA A 380 14.78 -12.62 17.36
CA ALA A 380 15.01 -13.04 18.75
C ALA A 380 15.88 -14.31 18.85
N ARG A 381 15.63 -15.31 17.98
CA ARG A 381 16.46 -16.52 17.90
C ARG A 381 17.88 -16.24 17.43
N GLY A 382 18.08 -15.30 16.51
CA GLY A 382 19.41 -14.89 16.05
C GLY A 382 20.23 -14.26 17.17
N ILE A 383 19.62 -13.37 17.93
CA ILE A 383 20.25 -12.69 19.08
C ILE A 383 20.60 -13.72 20.19
N SER A 384 19.71 -14.69 20.47
CA SER A 384 19.97 -15.69 21.51
C SER A 384 21.06 -16.70 21.13
N ARG A 385 21.32 -16.92 19.83
CA ARG A 385 22.39 -17.81 19.37
C ARG A 385 23.76 -17.14 19.25
N GLY A 386 23.80 -15.81 19.20
CA GLY A 386 25.02 -15.01 19.20
C GLY A 386 25.49 -14.63 20.60
N ARG A 387 24.75 -15.03 21.62
CA ARG A 387 25.12 -15.00 23.05
C ARG A 387 25.67 -16.36 23.46
#